data_b041d9698fe14a523995600979232ab5
#
_entry.id   b041d9698fe14a523995600979232ab5
#
_cell.length_a   1.000
_cell.length_b   1.000
_cell.length_c   1.000
_cell.angle_alpha   90.00
_cell.angle_beta   90.00
_cell.angle_gamma   90.00
#
_symmetry.space_group_name_H-M   'P 1'
#
loop_
_entity.id
_entity.type
_entity.pdbx_description
1 polymer ?
#
loop_
_entity_poly.entity_id
_entity_poly.type
_entity_poly.pdbx_seq_one_letter_code
_entity_poly.pdbx_strand_id
1 'polypeptide(L)'
;MRSDEQPIRLTLIAPRGRMGLAIAEAAADDGGFAIDQDHGDVIVDFSAPAALAASLDRAVGAGIPILVGTTGLDDFAERRIAEAARHIAVLRAANTSLGIAVLSDLVERAAAVLGDDWDVEIVEMHHRMKADAPSGTALALGEAAARGRGTPMTPESGRAGTGLSRAPGAIGYASLRGGTVAGDHDVIFAGPEERLILSHRAENRMIFARGALAGARFLRGREAGLYSMRDVIGAK
;
A
#
# COMPACT_ATOMS: atom_id res chain seq x y z
N MET A 1 0.41 27.69 14.95
CA MET A 1 1.57 27.49 15.83
C MET A 1 2.01 26.06 15.65
N ARG A 2 3.06 25.80 14.86
CA ARG A 2 3.71 24.48 14.81
C ARG A 2 4.62 24.41 16.03
N SER A 3 4.48 23.35 16.83
CA SER A 3 5.31 23.11 18.01
C SER A 3 6.79 23.10 17.63
N ASP A 4 7.68 23.52 18.55
CA ASP A 4 9.17 23.47 18.48
C ASP A 4 9.71 22.00 18.43
N GLU A 5 8.99 21.09 17.80
CA GLU A 5 9.44 19.70 17.63
C GLU A 5 10.47 19.64 16.52
N GLN A 6 11.63 19.07 16.82
CA GLN A 6 12.67 18.85 15.83
C GLN A 6 12.13 17.98 14.67
N PRO A 7 12.51 18.26 13.42
CA PRO A 7 12.08 17.49 12.28
C PRO A 7 12.49 16.03 12.42
N ILE A 8 11.64 15.12 11.96
CA ILE A 8 11.94 13.67 11.92
C ILE A 8 13.01 13.45 10.84
N ARG A 9 14.14 12.88 11.23
CA ARG A 9 15.24 12.59 10.31
C ARG A 9 14.97 11.24 9.61
N LEU A 10 15.03 11.23 8.29
CA LEU A 10 14.81 10.06 7.46
C LEU A 10 16.13 9.59 6.82
N THR A 11 16.47 8.32 7.02
CA THR A 11 17.49 7.64 6.21
C THR A 11 16.81 6.93 5.05
N LEU A 12 17.08 7.37 3.83
CA LEU A 12 16.49 6.79 2.62
C LEU A 12 17.40 5.70 2.05
N ILE A 13 16.88 4.50 1.91
CA ILE A 13 17.53 3.46 1.10
C ILE A 13 17.20 3.73 -0.37
N ALA A 14 18.23 3.74 -1.23
CA ALA A 14 18.14 4.19 -2.63
C ALA A 14 17.67 5.66 -2.79
N PRO A 15 18.33 6.67 -2.18
CA PRO A 15 17.92 8.07 -2.17
C PRO A 15 17.85 8.70 -3.57
N ARG A 16 18.59 8.14 -4.56
CA ARG A 16 18.59 8.59 -5.97
C ARG A 16 17.54 7.87 -6.82
N GLY A 17 16.84 6.90 -6.28
CA GLY A 17 15.72 6.22 -6.92
C GLY A 17 14.50 7.13 -7.07
N ARG A 18 13.55 6.74 -7.93
CA ARG A 18 12.32 7.51 -8.18
C ARG A 18 11.54 7.86 -6.90
N MET A 19 11.40 6.88 -5.98
CA MET A 19 10.72 7.11 -4.71
C MET A 19 11.60 7.90 -3.73
N GLY A 20 12.90 7.65 -3.69
CA GLY A 20 13.83 8.41 -2.85
C GLY A 20 13.78 9.91 -3.15
N LEU A 21 13.81 10.29 -4.43
CA LEU A 21 13.68 11.69 -4.87
C LEU A 21 12.31 12.28 -4.51
N ALA A 22 11.22 11.54 -4.75
CA ALA A 22 9.87 12.01 -4.41
C ALA A 22 9.67 12.18 -2.89
N ILE A 23 10.26 11.30 -2.08
CA ILE A 23 10.19 11.41 -0.60
C ILE A 23 11.01 12.62 -0.13
N ALA A 24 12.18 12.85 -0.71
CA ALA A 24 12.99 14.02 -0.36
C ALA A 24 12.28 15.33 -0.72
N GLU A 25 11.62 15.41 -1.88
CA GLU A 25 10.77 16.53 -2.29
C GLU A 25 9.60 16.72 -1.32
N ALA A 26 8.85 15.66 -1.03
CA ALA A 26 7.72 15.72 -0.10
C ALA A 26 8.16 16.13 1.33
N ALA A 27 9.34 15.70 1.78
CA ALA A 27 9.91 16.07 3.08
C ALA A 27 10.26 17.56 3.15
N ALA A 28 10.81 18.10 2.06
CA ALA A 28 11.11 19.54 1.96
C ALA A 28 9.84 20.39 1.98
N ASP A 29 8.77 19.94 1.30
CA ASP A 29 7.47 20.64 1.28
C ASP A 29 6.74 20.58 2.63
N ASP A 30 6.82 19.47 3.36
CA ASP A 30 6.15 19.28 4.66
C ASP A 30 6.80 20.12 5.78
N GLY A 31 8.12 20.26 5.75
CA GLY A 31 8.93 21.01 6.75
C GLY A 31 9.03 20.33 8.12
N GLY A 32 8.35 19.22 8.35
CA GLY A 32 8.44 18.41 9.57
C GLY A 32 9.42 17.23 9.45
N PHE A 33 10.16 17.15 8.34
CA PHE A 33 11.13 16.11 8.07
C PHE A 33 12.46 16.66 7.57
N ALA A 34 13.55 15.94 7.82
CA ALA A 34 14.87 16.18 7.27
C ALA A 34 15.47 14.89 6.74
N ILE A 35 16.24 14.96 5.65
CA ILE A 35 16.97 13.78 5.15
C ILE A 35 18.33 13.76 5.83
N ASP A 36 18.62 12.68 6.56
CA ASP A 36 19.90 12.42 7.21
C ASP A 36 20.27 10.95 6.98
N GLN A 37 21.31 10.72 6.17
CA GLN A 37 21.71 9.37 5.78
C GLN A 37 22.46 8.61 6.88
N ASP A 38 23.00 9.31 7.84
CA ASP A 38 23.85 8.74 8.89
C ASP A 38 23.11 8.60 10.24
N HIS A 39 22.22 9.56 10.56
CA HIS A 39 21.58 9.67 11.86
C HIS A 39 20.05 9.80 11.76
N GLY A 40 19.41 8.98 10.91
CA GLY A 40 17.95 8.98 10.77
C GLY A 40 17.23 8.45 12.01
N ASP A 41 16.06 9.02 12.29
CA ASP A 41 15.13 8.52 13.31
C ASP A 41 14.24 7.39 12.76
N VAL A 42 14.08 7.33 11.43
CA VAL A 42 13.32 6.30 10.71
C VAL A 42 14.05 5.96 9.40
N ILE A 43 14.21 4.68 9.12
CA ILE A 43 14.70 4.21 7.81
C ILE A 43 13.50 4.02 6.86
N VAL A 44 13.65 4.47 5.60
CA VAL A 44 12.62 4.31 4.57
C VAL A 44 13.21 3.59 3.37
N ASP A 45 12.72 2.38 3.11
CA ASP A 45 13.24 1.48 2.07
C ASP A 45 12.25 1.31 0.91
N PHE A 46 12.56 1.93 -0.23
CA PHE A 46 11.94 1.70 -1.54
C PHE A 46 12.99 1.26 -2.56
N SER A 47 13.87 0.37 -2.17
CA SER A 47 14.97 -0.09 -3.02
C SER A 47 14.58 -1.28 -3.91
N ALA A 48 15.27 -2.39 -3.78
CA ALA A 48 15.02 -3.62 -4.49
C ALA A 48 15.04 -4.80 -3.50
N PRO A 49 14.38 -5.94 -3.82
CA PRO A 49 14.37 -7.12 -2.95
C PRO A 49 15.76 -7.57 -2.48
N ALA A 50 16.75 -7.50 -3.35
CA ALA A 50 18.12 -7.88 -3.03
C ALA A 50 18.81 -7.01 -1.95
N ALA A 51 18.35 -5.77 -1.74
CA ALA A 51 18.92 -4.86 -0.74
C ALA A 51 18.23 -4.96 0.63
N LEU A 52 17.05 -5.57 0.69
CA LEU A 52 16.19 -5.56 1.89
C LEU A 52 16.90 -6.16 3.12
N ALA A 53 17.61 -7.27 2.96
CA ALA A 53 18.28 -7.93 4.09
C ALA A 53 19.25 -6.97 4.79
N ALA A 54 20.08 -6.26 4.02
CA ALA A 54 21.03 -5.28 4.57
C ALA A 54 20.32 -4.09 5.23
N SER A 55 19.19 -3.64 4.67
CA SER A 55 18.37 -2.57 5.25
C SER A 55 17.79 -2.97 6.60
N LEU A 56 17.26 -4.19 6.72
CA LEU A 56 16.74 -4.74 7.98
C LEU A 56 17.84 -4.93 9.02
N ASP A 57 19.00 -5.48 8.62
CA ASP A 57 20.13 -5.68 9.53
C ASP A 57 20.65 -4.34 10.08
N ARG A 58 20.73 -3.31 9.23
CA ARG A 58 21.05 -1.94 9.65
C ARG A 58 20.03 -1.38 10.63
N ALA A 59 18.74 -1.54 10.35
CA ALA A 59 17.66 -1.05 11.20
C ALA A 59 17.67 -1.71 12.58
N VAL A 60 17.75 -3.05 12.62
CA VAL A 60 17.80 -3.83 13.86
C VAL A 60 19.07 -3.52 14.66
N GLY A 61 20.25 -3.48 14.00
CA GLY A 61 21.51 -3.19 14.66
C GLY A 61 21.58 -1.79 15.29
N ALA A 62 20.87 -0.83 14.71
CA ALA A 62 20.77 0.54 15.22
C ALA A 62 19.57 0.76 16.17
N GLY A 63 18.64 -0.19 16.29
CA GLY A 63 17.38 -0.02 17.04
C GLY A 63 16.46 1.03 16.42
N ILE A 64 16.53 1.26 15.10
CA ILE A 64 15.78 2.29 14.39
C ILE A 64 14.59 1.67 13.67
N PRO A 65 13.36 2.24 13.78
CA PRO A 65 12.20 1.77 13.04
C PRO A 65 12.39 1.88 11.51
N ILE A 66 11.76 0.96 10.77
CA ILE A 66 11.87 0.93 9.31
C ILE A 66 10.51 0.83 8.61
N LEU A 67 10.33 1.65 7.55
CA LEU A 67 9.25 1.50 6.58
C LEU A 67 9.79 0.74 5.37
N VAL A 68 9.17 -0.40 5.05
CA VAL A 68 9.50 -1.24 3.89
C VAL A 68 8.42 -1.09 2.83
N GLY A 69 8.72 -0.28 1.81
CA GLY A 69 7.88 -0.06 0.63
C GLY A 69 8.31 -0.85 -0.61
N THR A 70 9.40 -1.61 -0.50
CA THR A 70 9.92 -2.45 -1.59
C THR A 70 8.90 -3.53 -1.95
N THR A 71 8.61 -3.70 -3.25
CA THR A 71 7.66 -4.67 -3.80
C THR A 71 8.38 -5.86 -4.42
N GLY A 72 7.62 -6.95 -4.72
CA GLY A 72 8.19 -8.16 -5.34
C GLY A 72 9.03 -8.99 -4.38
N LEU A 73 8.71 -8.93 -3.09
CA LEU A 73 9.36 -9.73 -2.05
C LEU A 73 8.85 -11.18 -2.10
N ASP A 74 9.74 -12.11 -1.87
CA ASP A 74 9.43 -13.52 -1.70
C ASP A 74 9.13 -13.88 -0.23
N ASP A 75 8.73 -15.12 0.02
CA ASP A 75 8.43 -15.61 1.36
C ASP A 75 9.63 -15.53 2.32
N PHE A 76 10.86 -15.62 1.80
CA PHE A 76 12.06 -15.48 2.61
C PHE A 76 12.20 -14.03 3.11
N ALA A 77 12.02 -13.06 2.23
CA ALA A 77 12.06 -11.64 2.57
C ALA A 77 10.95 -11.27 3.57
N GLU A 78 9.73 -11.77 3.38
CA GLU A 78 8.62 -11.52 4.33
C GLU A 78 8.89 -12.14 5.71
N ARG A 79 9.51 -13.33 5.78
CA ARG A 79 9.98 -13.89 7.07
C ARG A 79 11.05 -13.03 7.74
N ARG A 80 12.00 -12.46 6.97
CA ARG A 80 13.00 -11.53 7.49
C ARG A 80 12.38 -10.26 8.06
N ILE A 81 11.34 -9.72 7.42
CA ILE A 81 10.55 -8.60 7.94
C ILE A 81 9.88 -8.97 9.27
N ALA A 82 9.22 -10.12 9.33
CA ALA A 82 8.57 -10.59 10.55
C ALA A 82 9.57 -10.81 11.70
N GLU A 83 10.78 -11.28 11.40
CA GLU A 83 11.83 -11.43 12.42
C GLU A 83 12.34 -10.06 12.92
N ALA A 84 12.61 -9.11 12.02
CA ALA A 84 13.00 -7.74 12.38
C ALA A 84 11.95 -7.06 13.28
N ALA A 85 10.66 -7.30 13.00
CA ALA A 85 9.55 -6.75 13.76
C ALA A 85 9.49 -7.21 15.24
N ARG A 86 10.23 -8.26 15.62
CA ARG A 86 10.37 -8.65 17.02
C ARG A 86 11.33 -7.75 17.80
N HIS A 87 12.13 -6.98 17.11
CA HIS A 87 13.19 -6.16 17.68
C HIS A 87 12.95 -4.66 17.53
N ILE A 88 12.30 -4.26 16.43
CA ILE A 88 12.03 -2.85 16.08
C ILE A 88 10.61 -2.71 15.53
N ALA A 89 10.12 -1.46 15.46
CA ALA A 89 8.89 -1.19 14.72
C ALA A 89 9.14 -1.27 13.21
N VAL A 90 8.39 -2.11 12.51
CA VAL A 90 8.45 -2.29 11.05
C VAL A 90 7.11 -1.99 10.44
N LEU A 91 7.03 -1.01 9.54
CA LEU A 91 5.84 -0.77 8.71
C LEU A 91 6.05 -1.43 7.34
N ARG A 92 5.28 -2.46 7.05
CA ARG A 92 5.26 -3.15 5.75
C ARG A 92 4.14 -2.60 4.88
N ALA A 93 4.46 -1.98 3.74
CA ALA A 93 3.48 -1.41 2.85
C ALA A 93 3.90 -1.49 1.38
N ALA A 94 3.32 -2.39 0.61
CA ALA A 94 3.51 -2.46 -0.85
C ALA A 94 2.95 -1.21 -1.57
N ASN A 95 2.02 -0.51 -0.95
CA ASN A 95 1.46 0.77 -1.40
C ASN A 95 1.27 1.67 -0.18
N THR A 96 1.91 2.83 -0.17
CA THR A 96 1.86 3.78 0.94
C THR A 96 0.82 4.89 0.78
N SER A 97 0.00 4.88 -0.26
CA SER A 97 -1.07 5.87 -0.43
C SER A 97 -2.09 5.78 0.71
N LEU A 98 -2.28 6.89 1.45
CA LEU A 98 -3.32 6.99 2.47
C LEU A 98 -4.71 6.78 1.89
N GLY A 99 -4.97 7.31 0.68
CA GLY A 99 -6.25 7.13 0.00
C GLY A 99 -6.54 5.66 -0.32
N ILE A 100 -5.53 4.89 -0.75
CA ILE A 100 -5.68 3.44 -0.97
C ILE A 100 -5.86 2.69 0.34
N ALA A 101 -5.18 3.08 1.42
CA ALA A 101 -5.38 2.47 2.73
C ALA A 101 -6.82 2.66 3.24
N VAL A 102 -7.35 3.88 3.14
CA VAL A 102 -8.76 4.21 3.48
C VAL A 102 -9.72 3.45 2.56
N LEU A 103 -9.47 3.44 1.25
CA LEU A 103 -10.30 2.68 0.31
C LEU A 103 -10.36 1.19 0.67
N SER A 104 -9.22 0.58 0.99
CA SER A 104 -9.13 -0.83 1.38
C SER A 104 -9.94 -1.13 2.65
N ASP A 105 -9.88 -0.25 3.67
CA ASP A 105 -10.70 -0.40 4.89
C ASP A 105 -12.20 -0.26 4.59
N LEU A 106 -12.60 0.70 3.76
CA LEU A 106 -13.98 0.88 3.34
C LEU A 106 -14.51 -0.32 2.53
N VAL A 107 -13.69 -0.88 1.63
CA VAL A 107 -14.02 -2.07 0.85
C VAL A 107 -14.26 -3.28 1.77
N GLU A 108 -13.38 -3.52 2.74
CA GLU A 108 -13.52 -4.61 3.71
C GLU A 108 -14.80 -4.47 4.52
N ARG A 109 -15.09 -3.26 5.03
CA ARG A 109 -16.35 -2.97 5.79
C ARG A 109 -17.59 -3.11 4.92
N ALA A 110 -17.55 -2.60 3.68
CA ALA A 110 -18.68 -2.74 2.76
C ALA A 110 -18.95 -4.22 2.46
N ALA A 111 -17.91 -5.01 2.15
CA ALA A 111 -18.04 -6.44 1.90
C ALA A 111 -18.60 -7.21 3.10
N ALA A 112 -18.20 -6.85 4.33
CA ALA A 112 -18.70 -7.46 5.56
C ALA A 112 -20.21 -7.20 5.80
N VAL A 113 -20.69 -6.01 5.42
CA VAL A 113 -22.09 -5.61 5.61
C VAL A 113 -22.99 -6.15 4.51
N LEU A 114 -22.51 -6.06 3.23
CA LEU A 114 -23.31 -6.42 2.06
C LEU A 114 -23.37 -7.94 1.81
N GLY A 115 -22.38 -8.69 2.29
CA GLY A 115 -22.35 -10.15 2.20
C GLY A 115 -22.19 -10.70 0.78
N ASP A 116 -22.60 -11.96 0.59
CA ASP A 116 -22.38 -12.72 -0.65
C ASP A 116 -23.43 -12.46 -1.73
N ASP A 117 -24.56 -11.82 -1.39
CA ASP A 117 -25.61 -11.47 -2.35
C ASP A 117 -25.22 -10.30 -3.29
N TRP A 118 -24.12 -9.62 -2.97
CA TRP A 118 -23.57 -8.54 -3.80
C TRP A 118 -22.34 -9.02 -4.57
N ASP A 119 -22.36 -8.87 -5.88
CA ASP A 119 -21.18 -9.14 -6.72
C ASP A 119 -20.10 -8.08 -6.52
N VAL A 120 -18.84 -8.49 -6.54
CA VAL A 120 -17.71 -7.56 -6.47
C VAL A 120 -16.95 -7.55 -7.78
N GLU A 121 -16.83 -6.36 -8.38
CA GLU A 121 -16.05 -6.13 -9.59
C GLU A 121 -15.04 -5.01 -9.33
N ILE A 122 -13.80 -5.20 -9.75
CA ILE A 122 -12.71 -4.24 -9.60
C ILE A 122 -12.24 -3.83 -10.99
N VAL A 123 -12.38 -2.52 -11.28
CA VAL A 123 -11.88 -1.93 -12.52
C VAL A 123 -10.67 -1.09 -12.19
N GLU A 124 -9.56 -1.29 -12.90
CA GLU A 124 -8.36 -0.51 -12.71
C GLU A 124 -7.81 0.03 -14.03
N MET A 125 -7.25 1.23 -14.02
CA MET A 125 -6.61 1.81 -15.19
C MET A 125 -5.23 2.36 -14.83
N HIS A 126 -4.25 2.04 -15.64
CA HIS A 126 -2.88 2.56 -15.52
C HIS A 126 -2.32 2.97 -16.89
N HIS A 127 -1.17 3.64 -16.85
CA HIS A 127 -0.45 4.05 -18.03
C HIS A 127 -0.11 2.86 -18.94
N ARG A 128 0.05 3.15 -20.25
CA ARG A 128 0.30 2.15 -21.31
C ARG A 128 1.50 1.24 -21.07
N MET A 129 2.48 1.68 -20.26
CA MET A 129 3.73 0.95 -20.00
C MET A 129 3.66 0.02 -18.79
N LYS A 130 2.52 -0.08 -18.08
CA LYS A 130 2.38 -1.00 -16.95
C LYS A 130 2.21 -2.43 -17.47
N ALA A 131 3.13 -3.32 -17.05
CA ALA A 131 3.23 -4.67 -17.58
C ALA A 131 2.33 -5.69 -16.83
N ASP A 132 2.14 -5.50 -15.52
CA ASP A 132 1.31 -6.38 -14.68
C ASP A 132 -0.18 -6.02 -14.79
N ALA A 133 -1.03 -7.03 -14.85
CA ALA A 133 -2.49 -6.93 -14.81
C ALA A 133 -3.10 -8.22 -14.19
N PRO A 134 -3.99 -8.10 -13.20
CA PRO A 134 -4.40 -6.89 -12.49
C PRO A 134 -3.24 -6.25 -11.73
N SER A 135 -3.36 -4.96 -11.39
CA SER A 135 -2.36 -4.27 -10.58
C SER A 135 -2.31 -4.85 -9.16
N GLY A 136 -1.14 -4.77 -8.50
CA GLY A 136 -1.02 -5.21 -7.09
C GLY A 136 -2.02 -4.50 -6.16
N THR A 137 -2.37 -3.24 -6.43
CA THR A 137 -3.40 -2.52 -5.67
C THR A 137 -4.80 -3.11 -5.91
N ALA A 138 -5.14 -3.46 -7.15
CA ALA A 138 -6.42 -4.11 -7.46
C ALA A 138 -6.54 -5.46 -6.74
N LEU A 139 -5.47 -6.27 -6.75
CA LEU A 139 -5.43 -7.53 -6.02
C LEU A 139 -5.61 -7.33 -4.50
N ALA A 140 -4.92 -6.36 -3.91
CA ALA A 140 -5.06 -6.05 -2.48
C ALA A 140 -6.47 -5.56 -2.11
N LEU A 141 -7.15 -4.83 -3.01
CA LEU A 141 -8.56 -4.44 -2.82
C LEU A 141 -9.50 -5.65 -2.89
N GLY A 142 -9.23 -6.62 -3.76
CA GLY A 142 -9.96 -7.89 -3.79
C GLY A 142 -9.74 -8.73 -2.53
N GLU A 143 -8.51 -8.79 -2.04
CA GLU A 143 -8.20 -9.41 -0.75
C GLU A 143 -8.95 -8.73 0.41
N ALA A 144 -9.08 -7.41 0.39
CA ALA A 144 -9.86 -6.68 1.39
C ALA A 144 -11.35 -7.05 1.32
N ALA A 145 -11.92 -7.16 0.12
CA ALA A 145 -13.31 -7.63 -0.06
C ALA A 145 -13.49 -9.07 0.43
N ALA A 146 -12.56 -9.97 0.11
CA ALA A 146 -12.58 -11.37 0.56
C ALA A 146 -12.49 -11.48 2.10
N ARG A 147 -11.59 -10.69 2.74
CA ARG A 147 -11.52 -10.63 4.21
C ARG A 147 -12.84 -10.14 4.82
N GLY A 148 -13.44 -9.10 4.24
CA GLY A 148 -14.74 -8.59 4.71
C GLY A 148 -15.83 -9.65 4.66
N ARG A 149 -15.86 -10.48 3.61
CA ARG A 149 -16.79 -11.61 3.49
C ARG A 149 -16.43 -12.81 4.39
N GLY A 150 -15.23 -12.89 4.91
CA GLY A 150 -14.72 -14.07 5.62
C GLY A 150 -14.54 -15.29 4.71
N THR A 151 -14.35 -15.08 3.40
CA THR A 151 -14.22 -16.15 2.40
C THR A 151 -12.87 -16.06 1.68
N PRO A 152 -12.31 -17.17 1.16
CA PRO A 152 -11.14 -17.11 0.33
C PRO A 152 -11.36 -16.25 -0.92
N MET A 153 -10.33 -15.50 -1.34
CA MET A 153 -10.39 -14.74 -2.58
C MET A 153 -10.42 -15.68 -3.78
N THR A 154 -11.46 -15.55 -4.60
CA THR A 154 -11.59 -16.29 -5.89
C THR A 154 -11.53 -15.26 -7.03
N PRO A 155 -10.33 -14.98 -7.59
CA PRO A 155 -10.17 -13.99 -8.64
C PRO A 155 -10.70 -14.50 -9.98
N GLU A 156 -11.42 -13.65 -10.69
CA GLU A 156 -11.90 -13.89 -12.05
C GLU A 156 -11.53 -12.74 -12.96
N SER A 157 -10.88 -12.98 -14.07
CA SER A 157 -10.49 -11.96 -15.04
C SER A 157 -10.64 -12.45 -16.48
N GLY A 158 -10.65 -11.53 -17.43
CA GLY A 158 -10.65 -11.86 -18.86
C GLY A 158 -11.97 -12.39 -19.40
N ARG A 159 -13.11 -11.97 -18.83
CA ARG A 159 -14.43 -12.33 -19.39
C ARG A 159 -14.61 -11.65 -20.75
N ALA A 160 -14.46 -12.44 -21.83
CA ALA A 160 -14.65 -12.01 -23.20
C ALA A 160 -15.24 -13.16 -24.01
N GLY A 161 -16.28 -12.89 -24.84
CA GLY A 161 -16.97 -13.88 -25.64
C GLY A 161 -18.44 -14.05 -25.25
N THR A 162 -19.03 -15.19 -25.59
CA THR A 162 -20.45 -15.50 -25.35
C THR A 162 -20.58 -16.70 -24.43
N GLY A 163 -21.70 -16.79 -23.68
CA GLY A 163 -21.99 -17.91 -22.80
C GLY A 163 -21.16 -17.93 -21.49
N LEU A 164 -20.58 -16.81 -21.15
CA LEU A 164 -19.80 -16.65 -19.91
C LEU A 164 -20.70 -16.10 -18.82
N SER A 165 -21.09 -16.91 -17.86
CA SER A 165 -21.74 -16.47 -16.64
C SER A 165 -20.70 -16.20 -15.55
N ARG A 166 -20.98 -15.23 -14.70
CA ARG A 166 -20.16 -14.94 -13.52
C ARG A 166 -20.25 -16.12 -12.52
N ALA A 167 -19.10 -16.54 -11.99
CA ALA A 167 -19.11 -17.54 -10.92
C ALA A 167 -19.60 -16.90 -9.59
N PRO A 168 -20.50 -17.59 -8.85
CA PRO A 168 -20.94 -17.09 -7.53
C PRO A 168 -19.73 -16.88 -6.59
N GLY A 169 -19.74 -15.77 -5.85
CA GLY A 169 -18.69 -15.42 -4.89
C GLY A 169 -17.36 -14.96 -5.50
N ALA A 170 -17.18 -15.04 -6.83
CA ALA A 170 -15.96 -14.56 -7.47
C ALA A 170 -15.77 -13.05 -7.30
N ILE A 171 -14.52 -12.61 -7.31
CA ILE A 171 -14.14 -11.18 -7.39
C ILE A 171 -13.61 -10.94 -8.80
N GLY A 172 -14.36 -10.14 -9.58
CA GLY A 172 -14.01 -9.85 -10.97
C GLY A 172 -12.97 -8.76 -11.09
N TYR A 173 -12.11 -8.85 -12.13
CA TYR A 173 -11.09 -7.86 -12.43
C TYR A 173 -11.13 -7.46 -13.91
N ALA A 174 -11.16 -6.15 -14.15
CA ALA A 174 -11.01 -5.54 -15.47
C ALA A 174 -9.85 -4.54 -15.45
N SER A 175 -8.83 -4.79 -16.28
CA SER A 175 -7.61 -3.96 -16.32
C SER A 175 -7.56 -3.16 -17.61
N LEU A 176 -7.50 -1.83 -17.48
CA LEU A 176 -7.37 -0.89 -18.59
C LEU A 176 -5.93 -0.33 -18.65
N ARG A 177 -5.41 -0.14 -19.86
CA ARG A 177 -4.08 0.45 -20.10
C ARG A 177 -4.20 1.55 -21.13
N GLY A 178 -3.76 2.78 -20.76
CA GLY A 178 -3.83 3.91 -21.68
C GLY A 178 -3.16 5.16 -21.14
N GLY A 179 -2.75 6.02 -22.03
CA GLY A 179 -2.19 7.32 -21.68
C GLY A 179 -1.05 7.26 -20.67
N THR A 180 -1.12 8.19 -19.71
CA THR A 180 -0.16 8.39 -18.62
C THR A 180 -0.81 8.25 -17.24
N VAL A 181 -1.97 7.58 -17.15
CA VAL A 181 -2.74 7.40 -15.90
C VAL A 181 -1.85 6.81 -14.82
N ALA A 182 -1.78 7.47 -13.68
CA ALA A 182 -0.93 7.05 -12.57
C ALA A 182 -1.48 5.82 -11.83
N GLY A 183 -2.82 5.72 -11.76
CA GLY A 183 -3.52 4.56 -11.19
C GLY A 183 -4.92 4.92 -10.71
N ASP A 184 -5.92 4.43 -11.42
CA ASP A 184 -7.34 4.54 -11.06
C ASP A 184 -7.85 3.18 -10.61
N HIS A 185 -8.69 3.16 -9.58
CA HIS A 185 -9.29 1.95 -9.06
C HIS A 185 -10.74 2.22 -8.67
N ASP A 186 -11.65 1.41 -9.19
CA ASP A 186 -13.06 1.37 -8.80
C ASP A 186 -13.37 -0.01 -8.24
N VAL A 187 -13.92 -0.08 -7.05
CA VAL A 187 -14.50 -1.30 -6.48
C VAL A 187 -16.00 -1.14 -6.51
N ILE A 188 -16.66 -1.98 -7.28
CA ILE A 188 -18.10 -1.96 -7.54
C ILE A 188 -18.72 -3.13 -6.79
N PHE A 189 -19.60 -2.83 -5.85
CA PHE A 189 -20.51 -3.79 -5.25
C PHE A 189 -21.84 -3.67 -5.98
N ALA A 190 -22.27 -4.74 -6.64
CA ALA A 190 -23.49 -4.78 -7.42
C ALA A 190 -24.49 -5.75 -6.77
N GLY A 191 -25.53 -5.20 -6.20
CA GLY A 191 -26.66 -5.89 -5.59
C GLY A 191 -27.91 -5.84 -6.47
N PRO A 192 -29.04 -6.39 -6.00
CA PRO A 192 -30.33 -6.27 -6.66
C PRO A 192 -30.75 -4.79 -6.77
N GLU A 193 -30.90 -4.30 -8.00
CA GLU A 193 -31.43 -2.95 -8.33
C GLU A 193 -30.56 -1.76 -7.91
N GLU A 194 -29.40 -1.98 -7.24
CA GLU A 194 -28.49 -0.91 -6.82
C GLU A 194 -26.99 -1.29 -6.95
N ARG A 195 -26.12 -0.30 -6.92
CA ARG A 195 -24.66 -0.45 -6.90
C ARG A 195 -24.03 0.55 -5.94
N LEU A 196 -23.07 0.08 -5.15
CA LEU A 196 -22.14 0.93 -4.40
C LEU A 196 -20.80 0.93 -5.12
N ILE A 197 -20.24 2.11 -5.39
CA ILE A 197 -18.92 2.26 -6.04
C ILE A 197 -17.99 3.04 -5.12
N LEU A 198 -16.86 2.43 -4.77
CA LEU A 198 -15.78 3.06 -4.02
C LEU A 198 -14.61 3.29 -4.97
N SER A 199 -14.19 4.55 -5.11
CA SER A 199 -13.24 4.97 -6.14
C SER A 199 -12.03 5.67 -5.57
N HIS A 200 -10.86 5.45 -6.19
CA HIS A 200 -9.62 6.19 -5.96
C HIS A 200 -8.99 6.58 -7.31
N ARG A 201 -8.53 7.81 -7.41
CA ARG A 201 -7.81 8.34 -8.57
C ARG A 201 -6.47 8.90 -8.11
N ALA A 202 -5.37 8.37 -8.64
CA ALA A 202 -4.05 8.90 -8.40
C ALA A 202 -3.67 9.90 -9.48
N GLU A 203 -3.48 11.16 -9.13
CA GLU A 203 -3.06 12.19 -10.08
C GLU A 203 -1.56 12.10 -10.40
N ASN A 204 -0.75 11.77 -9.39
CA ASN A 204 0.70 11.60 -9.53
C ASN A 204 1.27 10.69 -8.45
N ARG A 205 2.60 10.46 -8.46
CA ARG A 205 3.28 9.57 -7.51
C ARG A 205 3.58 10.19 -6.15
N MET A 206 3.37 11.50 -5.97
CA MET A 206 3.60 12.18 -4.68
C MET A 206 2.70 11.64 -3.57
N ILE A 207 1.54 11.05 -3.92
CA ILE A 207 0.66 10.38 -2.95
C ILE A 207 1.38 9.28 -2.17
N PHE A 208 2.29 8.52 -2.82
CA PHE A 208 3.07 7.48 -2.16
C PHE A 208 4.17 8.06 -1.27
N ALA A 209 4.82 9.14 -1.72
CA ALA A 209 5.83 9.84 -0.93
C ALA A 209 5.22 10.46 0.33
N ARG A 210 4.10 11.17 0.20
CA ARG A 210 3.36 11.73 1.35
C ARG A 210 2.87 10.65 2.31
N GLY A 211 2.42 9.52 1.78
CA GLY A 211 2.05 8.37 2.60
C GLY A 211 3.23 7.74 3.31
N ALA A 212 4.42 7.69 2.68
CA ALA A 212 5.65 7.24 3.34
C ALA A 212 6.04 8.19 4.49
N LEU A 213 5.87 9.50 4.35
CA LEU A 213 6.07 10.46 5.43
C LEU A 213 5.08 10.25 6.58
N ALA A 214 3.81 10.00 6.27
CA ALA A 214 2.81 9.66 7.29
C ALA A 214 3.17 8.37 8.03
N GLY A 215 3.63 7.34 7.31
CA GLY A 215 4.13 6.09 7.87
C GLY A 215 5.36 6.30 8.76
N ALA A 216 6.32 7.13 8.34
CA ALA A 216 7.49 7.48 9.14
C ALA A 216 7.10 8.23 10.43
N ARG A 217 6.17 9.18 10.34
CA ARG A 217 5.63 9.89 11.50
C ARG A 217 4.93 8.93 12.47
N PHE A 218 4.18 7.97 11.95
CA PHE A 218 3.52 6.94 12.74
C PHE A 218 4.53 6.03 13.46
N LEU A 219 5.63 5.63 12.78
CA LEU A 219 6.64 4.74 13.34
C LEU A 219 7.46 5.37 14.46
N ARG A 220 7.60 6.71 14.48
CA ARG A 220 8.38 7.40 15.51
C ARG A 220 7.83 7.10 16.90
N GLY A 221 8.64 6.45 17.74
CA GLY A 221 8.29 6.10 19.11
C GLY A 221 7.34 4.90 19.26
N ARG A 222 7.11 4.14 18.18
CA ARG A 222 6.37 2.86 18.26
C ARG A 222 7.26 1.77 18.85
N GLU A 223 6.64 0.89 19.61
CA GLU A 223 7.27 -0.33 20.12
C GLU A 223 7.56 -1.31 18.97
N ALA A 224 8.44 -2.30 19.23
CA ALA A 224 8.70 -3.38 18.29
C ALA A 224 7.39 -4.06 17.88
N GLY A 225 7.22 -4.28 16.58
CA GLY A 225 6.00 -4.85 16.01
C GLY A 225 5.93 -4.70 14.51
N LEU A 226 5.08 -5.50 13.89
CA LEU A 226 4.76 -5.41 12.46
C LEU A 226 3.50 -4.57 12.28
N TYR A 227 3.63 -3.48 11.56
CA TYR A 227 2.58 -2.52 11.28
C TYR A 227 2.27 -2.45 9.78
N SER A 228 1.10 -1.97 9.45
CA SER A 228 0.58 -1.76 8.10
C SER A 228 0.07 -0.34 7.91
N MET A 229 -0.33 0.01 6.70
CA MET A 229 -0.99 1.30 6.45
C MET A 229 -2.38 1.40 7.13
N ARG A 230 -3.02 0.29 7.51
CA ARG A 230 -4.25 0.31 8.33
C ARG A 230 -3.98 0.94 9.70
N ASP A 231 -2.85 0.58 10.31
CA ASP A 231 -2.46 1.13 11.61
C ASP A 231 -2.17 2.64 11.50
N VAL A 232 -1.58 3.08 10.39
CA VAL A 232 -1.30 4.50 10.11
C VAL A 232 -2.58 5.33 10.03
N ILE A 233 -3.64 4.80 9.43
CA ILE A 233 -4.94 5.49 9.32
C ILE A 233 -5.83 5.28 10.54
N GLY A 234 -5.39 4.50 11.55
CA GLY A 234 -6.18 4.20 12.75
C GLY A 234 -7.39 3.30 12.49
N ALA A 235 -7.41 2.51 11.41
CA ALA A 235 -8.45 1.54 11.14
C ALA A 235 -8.35 0.36 12.12
N LYS A 236 -9.50 -0.03 12.69
CA LYS A 236 -9.62 -1.12 13.67
C LYS A 236 -10.09 -2.40 12.99
#